data_fab935896b105c9659178fdd887d6c62
#
_entry.id   fab935896b105c9659178fdd887d6c62
#
_cell.length_a   1.000
_cell.length_b   1.000
_cell.length_c   1.000
_cell.angle_alpha   90.00
_cell.angle_beta   90.00
_cell.angle_gamma   90.00
#
_symmetry.space_group_name_H-M   'P 1'
#
loop_
_entity.id
_entity.type
_entity.pdbx_description
1 polymer ?
#
loop_
_entity_poly.entity_id
_entity_poly.type
_entity_poly.pdbx_seq_one_letter_code
_entity_poly.pdbx_strand_id
1 'polypeptide(L)'
;NSWNKYNEAFKYLKDKGVIETPFVPEECEHNAHMYYIKLDNIEERTKFINYMKENDILTVFHYIPLHSAPAGREYGVFAGEDKYTTKESERIVRLPLYYNMGETVDEVISKVYKYFE
;
A
#
# COMPACT_ATOMS: atom_id res chain seq x y z
N ASN A 1 8.92 11.50 12.25
CA ASN A 1 8.77 10.13 11.81
C ASN A 1 7.97 10.07 10.49
N SER A 2 8.59 9.50 9.45
CA SER A 2 8.03 9.44 8.09
C SER A 2 6.69 8.69 8.03
N TRP A 3 6.54 7.61 8.79
CA TRP A 3 5.30 6.86 8.86
C TRP A 3 4.14 7.74 9.35
N ASN A 4 4.38 8.51 10.41
CA ASN A 4 3.36 9.40 10.97
C ASN A 4 3.02 10.54 10.00
N LYS A 5 4.00 11.07 9.27
CA LYS A 5 3.75 12.09 8.25
C LYS A 5 2.81 11.57 7.16
N TYR A 6 3.05 10.36 6.66
CA TYR A 6 2.14 9.73 5.70
C TYR A 6 0.74 9.57 6.28
N ASN A 7 0.66 9.04 7.50
CA ASN A 7 -0.63 8.73 8.10
C ASN A 7 -1.48 9.99 8.32
N GLU A 8 -0.89 11.05 8.80
CA GLU A 8 -1.56 12.35 8.96
C GLU A 8 -1.93 12.97 7.61
N ALA A 9 -1.00 12.96 6.66
CA ALA A 9 -1.23 13.57 5.35
C ALA A 9 -2.35 12.88 4.58
N PHE A 10 -2.47 11.56 4.67
CA PHE A 10 -3.47 10.81 3.90
C PHE A 10 -4.83 10.68 4.60
N LYS A 11 -4.97 11.22 5.79
CA LYS A 11 -6.23 11.20 6.53
C LYS A 11 -7.39 11.79 5.71
N TYR A 12 -7.15 12.89 5.01
CA TYR A 12 -8.15 13.52 4.16
C TYR A 12 -8.61 12.60 3.01
N LEU A 13 -7.67 11.94 2.33
CA LEU A 13 -7.99 11.02 1.25
C LEU A 13 -8.75 9.78 1.76
N LYS A 14 -8.36 9.29 2.94
CA LYS A 14 -9.09 8.22 3.63
C LYS A 14 -10.53 8.64 3.94
N ASP A 15 -10.72 9.82 4.50
CA ASP A 15 -12.05 10.34 4.86
C ASP A 15 -12.93 10.54 3.63
N LYS A 16 -12.34 10.88 2.48
CA LYS A 16 -13.06 10.94 1.19
C LYS A 16 -13.39 9.56 0.61
N GLY A 17 -12.83 8.49 1.15
CA GLY A 17 -13.07 7.13 0.69
C GLY A 17 -12.32 6.75 -0.59
N VAL A 18 -11.30 7.53 -1.03
CA VAL A 18 -10.53 7.20 -2.23
C VAL A 18 -9.40 6.23 -1.98
N ILE A 19 -8.95 6.11 -0.74
CA ILE A 19 -7.96 5.13 -0.30
C ILE A 19 -8.31 4.58 1.08
N GLU A 20 -7.69 3.46 1.44
CA GLU A 20 -7.63 2.99 2.83
C GLU A 20 -6.18 3.09 3.31
N THR A 21 -5.99 3.34 4.59
CA THR A 21 -4.67 3.48 5.23
C THR A 21 -4.50 2.41 6.30
N PRO A 22 -3.26 2.18 6.80
CA PRO A 22 -3.05 1.21 7.86
C PRO A 22 -3.87 1.52 9.11
N PHE A 23 -4.38 0.48 9.72
CA PHE A 23 -5.08 0.55 11.02
C PHE A 23 -4.23 -0.12 12.08
N VAL A 24 -3.95 0.59 13.16
CA VAL A 24 -3.23 0.05 14.32
C VAL A 24 -4.19 0.07 15.50
N PRO A 25 -4.61 -1.09 16.02
CA PRO A 25 -5.46 -1.13 17.22
C PRO A 25 -4.79 -0.44 18.41
N GLU A 26 -5.59 0.14 19.30
CA GLU A 26 -5.07 0.90 20.45
C GLU A 26 -4.19 0.05 21.38
N GLU A 27 -4.51 -1.24 21.48
CA GLU A 27 -3.77 -2.19 22.31
C GLU A 27 -2.48 -2.71 21.65
N CYS A 28 -2.20 -2.29 20.42
CA CYS A 28 -1.04 -2.75 19.65
C CYS A 28 -0.03 -1.64 19.45
N GLU A 29 1.26 -2.02 19.51
CA GLU A 29 2.37 -1.15 19.13
C GLU A 29 3.00 -1.68 17.85
N HIS A 30 3.10 -0.85 16.81
CA HIS A 30 3.70 -1.24 15.55
C HIS A 30 5.13 -0.72 15.42
N ASN A 31 5.92 -1.35 14.57
CA ASN A 31 7.32 -0.98 14.38
C ASN A 31 7.55 0.03 13.26
N ALA A 32 6.50 0.49 12.59
CA ALA A 32 6.57 1.49 11.52
C ALA A 32 7.55 1.14 10.39
N HIS A 33 7.68 -0.16 10.06
CA HIS A 33 8.66 -0.61 9.07
C HIS A 33 8.20 -0.44 7.63
N MET A 34 6.90 -0.30 7.38
CA MET A 34 6.37 0.00 6.06
C MET A 34 5.10 0.83 6.17
N TYR A 35 4.81 1.62 5.14
CA TYR A 35 3.53 2.30 4.99
C TYR A 35 2.89 1.88 3.67
N TYR A 36 1.61 1.58 3.69
CA TYR A 36 0.86 1.20 2.50
C TYR A 36 -0.44 1.97 2.40
N ILE A 37 -0.97 2.03 1.19
CA ILE A 37 -2.34 2.44 0.95
C ILE A 37 -3.05 1.32 0.18
N LYS A 38 -4.36 1.25 0.29
CA LYS A 38 -5.16 0.34 -0.53
C LYS A 38 -5.98 1.15 -1.52
N LEU A 39 -5.98 0.71 -2.76
CA LEU A 39 -6.80 1.24 -3.84
C LEU A 39 -8.01 0.34 -4.06
N ASP A 40 -8.87 0.65 -5.04
CA ASP A 40 -10.11 -0.09 -5.24
C ASP A 40 -9.90 -1.50 -5.78
N ASN A 41 -8.96 -1.66 -6.71
CA ASN A 41 -8.74 -2.92 -7.41
C ASN A 41 -7.34 -2.96 -8.03
N ILE A 42 -7.02 -4.07 -8.71
CA ILE A 42 -5.71 -4.28 -9.33
C ILE A 42 -5.45 -3.32 -10.49
N GLU A 43 -6.48 -2.92 -11.23
CA GLU A 43 -6.35 -1.97 -12.33
C GLU A 43 -5.95 -0.59 -11.82
N GLU A 44 -6.59 -0.12 -10.76
CA GLU A 44 -6.25 1.15 -10.13
C GLU A 44 -4.86 1.10 -9.51
N ARG A 45 -4.50 -0.02 -8.87
CA ARG A 45 -3.16 -0.23 -8.34
C ARG A 45 -2.10 -0.13 -9.44
N THR A 46 -2.32 -0.77 -10.58
CA THR A 46 -1.39 -0.75 -11.70
C THR A 46 -1.22 0.66 -12.25
N LYS A 47 -2.32 1.38 -12.44
CA LYS A 47 -2.28 2.79 -12.88
C LYS A 47 -1.50 3.67 -11.90
N PHE A 48 -1.74 3.49 -10.62
CA PHE A 48 -1.07 4.27 -9.58
C PHE A 48 0.44 3.99 -9.57
N ILE A 49 0.84 2.72 -9.60
CA ILE A 49 2.26 2.34 -9.63
C ILE A 49 2.96 2.93 -10.86
N ASN A 50 2.33 2.86 -12.02
CA ASN A 50 2.89 3.43 -13.25
C ASN A 50 3.00 4.95 -13.18
N TYR A 51 1.98 5.63 -12.65
CA TYR A 51 2.00 7.08 -12.47
C TYR A 51 3.15 7.50 -11.54
N MET A 52 3.31 6.81 -10.42
CA MET A 52 4.39 7.13 -9.47
C MET A 52 5.76 6.88 -10.11
N LYS A 53 5.92 5.81 -10.86
CA LYS A 53 7.15 5.51 -11.59
C LYS A 53 7.49 6.60 -12.61
N GLU A 54 6.50 7.12 -13.33
CA GLU A 54 6.67 8.25 -14.26
C GLU A 54 7.10 9.52 -13.54
N ASN A 55 6.84 9.63 -12.25
CA ASN A 55 7.27 10.74 -11.39
C ASN A 55 8.51 10.38 -10.55
N ASP A 56 9.27 9.38 -10.97
CA ASP A 56 10.52 8.94 -10.33
C ASP A 56 10.34 8.42 -8.90
N ILE A 57 9.16 7.92 -8.56
CA ILE A 57 8.87 7.34 -7.25
C ILE A 57 8.55 5.86 -7.42
N LEU A 58 9.37 5.01 -6.81
CA LEU A 58 9.15 3.57 -6.83
C LEU A 58 8.14 3.19 -5.74
N THR A 59 6.98 2.72 -6.18
CA THR A 59 5.98 2.09 -5.32
C THR A 59 5.82 0.64 -5.77
N VAL A 60 5.51 -0.25 -4.85
CA VAL A 60 5.44 -1.68 -5.15
C VAL A 60 4.20 -2.30 -4.51
N PHE A 61 3.65 -3.32 -5.16
CA PHE A 61 2.64 -4.15 -4.53
C PHE A 61 3.29 -5.03 -3.45
N HIS A 62 2.45 -5.65 -2.59
CA HIS A 62 2.95 -6.39 -1.41
C HIS A 62 3.05 -7.84 -1.79
N TYR A 63 3.41 -8.59 -2.33
CA TYR A 63 3.55 -10.01 -2.67
C TYR A 63 2.31 -10.61 -3.33
N ILE A 64 2.56 -11.55 -4.19
CA ILE A 64 1.53 -12.46 -4.71
C ILE A 64 1.18 -13.44 -3.58
N PRO A 65 -0.12 -13.71 -3.34
CA PRO A 65 -0.49 -14.70 -2.33
C PRO A 65 0.17 -16.05 -2.57
N LEU A 66 0.60 -16.70 -1.51
CA LEU A 66 1.33 -17.95 -1.59
C LEU A 66 0.56 -19.02 -2.39
N HIS A 67 -0.74 -19.14 -2.17
CA HIS A 67 -1.57 -20.13 -2.88
C HIS A 67 -1.76 -19.84 -4.37
N SER A 68 -1.44 -18.61 -4.81
CA SER A 68 -1.48 -18.21 -6.22
C SER A 68 -0.10 -18.27 -6.90
N ALA A 69 0.97 -18.32 -6.11
CA ALA A 69 2.33 -18.42 -6.62
C ALA A 69 2.61 -19.82 -7.17
N PRO A 70 3.54 -19.95 -8.15
CA PRO A 70 3.83 -21.26 -8.75
C PRO A 70 4.14 -22.37 -7.73
N ALA A 71 5.02 -22.12 -6.78
CA ALA A 71 5.36 -23.10 -5.74
C ALA A 71 4.17 -23.41 -4.83
N GLY A 72 3.38 -22.39 -4.48
CA GLY A 72 2.19 -22.59 -3.67
C GLY A 72 1.13 -23.47 -4.35
N ARG A 73 0.99 -23.31 -5.66
CA ARG A 73 0.08 -24.16 -6.46
C ARG A 73 0.58 -25.59 -6.58
N GLU A 74 1.89 -25.77 -6.68
CA GLU A 74 2.52 -27.09 -6.85
C GLU A 74 2.53 -27.89 -5.54
N TYR A 75 2.88 -27.24 -4.42
CA TYR A 75 3.15 -27.93 -3.16
C TYR A 75 2.12 -27.69 -2.06
N GLY A 76 1.15 -26.82 -2.29
CA GLY A 76 0.18 -26.43 -1.27
C GLY A 76 -1.27 -26.50 -1.72
N VAL A 77 -2.16 -26.41 -0.75
CA VAL A 77 -3.60 -26.33 -0.96
C VAL A 77 -4.15 -25.20 -0.08
N PHE A 78 -4.98 -24.35 -0.64
CA PHE A 78 -5.67 -23.31 0.13
C PHE A 78 -6.78 -23.96 0.96
N ALA A 79 -6.73 -23.81 2.27
CA ALA A 79 -7.73 -24.36 3.17
C ALA A 79 -8.90 -23.38 3.32
N GLY A 80 -10.11 -23.83 2.98
CA GLY A 80 -11.31 -23.01 3.09
C GLY A 80 -11.54 -22.11 1.88
N GLU A 81 -12.23 -20.97 2.10
CA GLU A 81 -12.60 -20.02 1.06
C GLU A 81 -11.69 -18.81 1.09
N ASP A 82 -11.20 -18.40 -0.08
CA ASP A 82 -10.38 -17.19 -0.25
C ASP A 82 -11.28 -15.95 -0.28
N LYS A 83 -11.59 -15.40 0.88
CA LYS A 83 -12.44 -14.20 1.02
C LYS A 83 -11.66 -12.89 0.96
N TYR A 84 -10.42 -12.88 1.45
CA TYR A 84 -9.67 -11.65 1.69
C TYR A 84 -8.30 -11.63 1.02
N THR A 85 -7.57 -12.74 1.06
CA THR A 85 -6.16 -12.78 0.69
C THR A 85 -5.89 -12.26 -0.72
N THR A 86 -6.55 -12.81 -1.73
CA THR A 86 -6.35 -12.37 -3.12
C THR A 86 -6.85 -10.95 -3.32
N LYS A 87 -8.08 -10.66 -2.90
CA LYS A 87 -8.71 -9.34 -3.07
C LYS A 87 -7.87 -8.23 -2.43
N GLU A 88 -7.47 -8.40 -1.19
CA GLU A 88 -6.72 -7.36 -0.48
C GLU A 88 -5.28 -7.24 -1.00
N SER A 89 -4.64 -8.35 -1.40
CA SER A 89 -3.30 -8.31 -1.98
C SER A 89 -3.24 -7.53 -3.30
N GLU A 90 -4.32 -7.55 -4.08
CA GLU A 90 -4.43 -6.81 -5.34
C GLU A 90 -4.63 -5.31 -5.15
N ARG A 91 -4.99 -4.88 -3.95
CA ARG A 91 -5.29 -3.48 -3.62
C ARG A 91 -4.13 -2.73 -2.99
N ILE A 92 -3.21 -3.44 -2.34
CA ILE A 92 -2.14 -2.83 -1.53
C ILE A 92 -1.00 -2.30 -2.39
N VAL A 93 -0.60 -1.05 -2.10
CA VAL A 93 0.61 -0.43 -2.65
C VAL A 93 1.45 0.08 -1.47
N ARG A 94 2.71 -0.33 -1.42
CA ARG A 94 3.66 0.19 -0.44
C ARG A 94 4.31 1.47 -0.96
N LEU A 95 4.34 2.48 -0.12
CA LEU A 95 5.05 3.73 -0.40
C LEU A 95 6.49 3.65 0.09
N PRO A 96 7.41 4.45 -0.48
CA PRO A 96 8.79 4.48 0.00
C PRO A 96 8.85 4.82 1.48
N LEU A 97 9.55 4.00 2.24
CA LEU A 97 9.78 4.25 3.67
C LEU A 97 11.15 3.69 4.06
N TYR A 98 12.07 4.57 4.39
CA TYR A 98 13.42 4.23 4.81
C TYR A 98 13.92 5.23 5.83
N TYR A 99 15.02 4.91 6.48
CA TYR A 99 15.60 5.77 7.51
C TYR A 99 16.03 7.11 6.90
N ASN A 100 15.68 8.18 7.58
CA ASN A 100 16.12 9.55 7.25
C ASN A 100 15.69 10.06 5.86
N MET A 101 14.43 9.80 5.49
CA MET A 101 13.88 10.29 4.21
C MET A 101 13.85 11.82 4.08
N GLY A 102 13.71 12.54 5.20
CA GLY A 102 13.65 14.00 5.17
C GLY A 102 12.49 14.54 4.33
N GLU A 103 12.78 15.44 3.42
CA GLU A 103 11.79 16.09 2.54
C GLU A 103 11.23 15.16 1.46
N THR A 104 11.85 14.00 1.21
CA THR A 104 11.35 13.02 0.23
C THR A 104 9.94 12.56 0.55
N VAL A 105 9.59 12.48 1.84
CA VAL A 105 8.21 12.16 2.27
C VAL A 105 7.22 13.15 1.68
N ASP A 106 7.53 14.43 1.72
CA ASP A 106 6.66 15.49 1.24
C ASP A 106 6.47 15.43 -0.28
N GLU A 107 7.51 15.06 -1.01
CA GLU A 107 7.43 14.83 -2.46
C GLU A 107 6.49 13.67 -2.79
N VAL A 108 6.61 12.56 -2.06
CA VAL A 108 5.73 11.40 -2.25
C VAL A 108 4.28 11.78 -1.96
N ILE A 109 4.03 12.46 -0.84
CA ILE A 109 2.70 12.94 -0.47
C ILE A 109 2.10 13.84 -1.56
N SER A 110 2.88 14.80 -2.05
CA SER A 110 2.44 15.72 -3.09
C SER A 110 2.03 14.97 -4.38
N LYS A 111 2.81 14.00 -4.81
CA LYS A 111 2.50 13.21 -6.00
C LYS A 111 1.26 12.34 -5.82
N VAL A 112 1.08 11.75 -4.64
CA VAL A 112 -0.13 10.98 -4.34
C VAL A 112 -1.37 11.87 -4.40
N TYR A 113 -1.34 13.03 -3.79
CA TYR A 113 -2.46 13.98 -3.86
C TYR A 113 -2.78 14.40 -5.29
N LYS A 114 -1.75 14.66 -6.09
CA LYS A 114 -1.94 15.05 -7.49
C LYS A 114 -2.61 13.94 -8.31
N TYR A 115 -2.31 12.69 -8.02
CA TYR A 115 -2.95 11.55 -8.69
C TYR A 115 -4.46 11.52 -8.44
N PHE A 116 -4.90 11.87 -7.24
CA PHE A 116 -6.31 11.83 -6.84
C PHE A 116 -7.07 13.15 -7.08
N GLU A 117 -6.44 14.14 -7.69
CA GLU A 117 -7.12 15.37 -8.11
C GLU A 117 -8.16 15.13 -9.20
#